data_f97cee48234bd970c0a93c5180cdae23
#
_entry.id   f97cee48234bd970c0a93c5180cdae23
#
_cell.length_a   1.000
_cell.length_b   1.000
_cell.length_c   1.000
_cell.angle_alpha   90.00
_cell.angle_beta   90.00
_cell.angle_gamma   90.00
#
_symmetry.space_group_name_H-M   'P 1'
#
loop_
_entity.id
_entity.type
_entity.pdbx_description
1 polymer ?
#
loop_
_entity_poly.entity_id
_entity_poly.type
_entity_poly.pdbx_seq_one_letter_code
_entity_poly.pdbx_strand_id
1 'polypeptide(L)'
;SSSYEKFTKAVKSFKDYTLKWYQSTWKLMNFISAVLPSTFLGTLPIGMYLYWTGSLAPQDLVMCLILSLGIVGPLMNFTTYVNETKTVEYAVHDVDKLLHVEELPDTGKPVDVQSKDIQLQDVSFSYDKESGKQVLSHINLEIPEGKFTALVGPSGGGKSTIARLIARFWDVNDGKITIGGVDIRSMPLAQLADIVSFVTQDNFLFNCSIKENIRLGNPDATDEEVYAAAKAACCDEFIQKLDNGYDT
;
A
#
# COMPACT_ATOMS: atom_id res chain seq x y z
N SER A 1 12.20 15.54 17.09
CA SER A 1 12.27 14.51 18.16
C SER A 1 11.24 13.40 17.94
N SER A 2 10.00 13.72 17.58
CA SER A 2 8.91 12.76 17.41
C SER A 2 9.18 11.65 16.35
N SER A 3 9.80 11.98 15.22
CA SER A 3 10.12 10.98 14.17
C SER A 3 11.22 10.03 14.60
N TYR A 4 12.25 10.53 15.28
CA TYR A 4 13.33 9.70 15.81
C TYR A 4 12.84 8.74 16.90
N GLU A 5 11.93 9.18 17.77
CA GLU A 5 11.32 8.34 18.79
C GLU A 5 10.45 7.24 18.19
N LYS A 6 9.66 7.57 17.15
CA LYS A 6 8.87 6.56 16.40
C LYS A 6 9.76 5.51 15.74
N PHE A 7 10.83 5.96 15.07
CA PHE A 7 11.81 5.07 14.45
C PHE A 7 12.47 4.16 15.50
N THR A 8 12.96 4.73 16.61
CA THR A 8 13.59 3.96 17.69
C THR A 8 12.62 2.93 18.29
N LYS A 9 11.34 3.30 18.48
CA LYS A 9 10.30 2.40 18.98
C LYS A 9 10.04 1.25 18.00
N ALA A 10 9.96 1.53 16.69
CA ALA A 10 9.78 0.51 15.66
C ALA A 10 10.95 -0.48 15.59
N VAL A 11 12.19 0.03 15.62
CA VAL A 11 13.41 -0.79 15.64
C VAL A 11 13.47 -1.66 16.89
N LYS A 12 13.10 -1.11 18.05
CA LYS A 12 13.06 -1.86 19.31
C LYS A 12 12.00 -2.96 19.28
N SER A 13 10.81 -2.66 18.78
CA SER A 13 9.74 -3.65 18.63
C SER A 13 10.15 -4.78 17.67
N PHE A 14 10.76 -4.45 16.53
CA PHE A 14 11.28 -5.44 15.59
C PHE A 14 12.37 -6.33 16.22
N LYS A 15 13.32 -5.72 16.94
CA LYS A 15 14.34 -6.46 17.70
C LYS A 15 13.72 -7.43 18.70
N ASP A 16 12.76 -6.96 19.52
CA ASP A 16 12.12 -7.76 20.56
C ASP A 16 11.32 -8.93 19.95
N TYR A 17 10.64 -8.69 18.82
CA TYR A 17 9.94 -9.73 18.06
C TYR A 17 10.93 -10.77 17.50
N THR A 18 12.02 -10.33 16.88
CA THR A 18 13.04 -11.21 16.30
C THR A 18 13.71 -12.06 17.36
N LEU A 19 14.07 -11.47 18.52
CA LEU A 19 14.63 -12.20 19.65
C LEU A 19 13.65 -13.25 20.19
N LYS A 20 12.39 -12.90 20.32
CA LYS A 20 11.34 -13.80 20.81
C LYS A 20 11.11 -14.98 19.87
N TRP A 21 11.07 -14.71 18.56
CA TRP A 21 11.00 -15.73 17.52
C TRP A 21 12.21 -16.65 17.56
N TYR A 22 13.43 -16.09 17.61
CA TYR A 22 14.66 -16.85 17.67
C TYR A 22 14.72 -17.73 18.94
N GLN A 23 14.37 -17.19 20.09
CA GLN A 23 14.32 -17.95 21.36
C GLN A 23 13.32 -19.11 21.34
N SER A 24 12.21 -18.97 20.62
CA SER A 24 11.21 -20.04 20.49
C SER A 24 11.63 -21.14 19.52
N THR A 25 12.41 -20.81 18.50
CA THR A 25 12.72 -21.73 17.38
C THR A 25 14.14 -22.32 17.44
N TRP A 26 15.11 -21.65 18.10
CA TRP A 26 16.51 -22.04 18.05
C TRP A 26 16.79 -23.47 18.53
N LYS A 27 16.10 -23.94 19.56
CA LYS A 27 16.27 -25.31 20.09
C LYS A 27 15.85 -26.36 19.05
N LEU A 28 14.70 -26.13 18.41
CA LEU A 28 14.19 -27.02 17.37
C LEU A 28 15.08 -26.98 16.11
N MET A 29 15.50 -25.79 15.70
CA MET A 29 16.41 -25.63 14.55
C MET A 29 17.77 -26.30 14.79
N ASN A 30 18.36 -26.13 15.98
CA ASN A 30 19.62 -26.80 16.33
C ASN A 30 19.44 -28.31 16.42
N PHE A 31 18.33 -28.80 16.96
CA PHE A 31 18.03 -30.23 17.00
C PHE A 31 17.93 -30.81 15.59
N ILE A 32 17.15 -30.18 14.72
CA ILE A 32 17.01 -30.61 13.31
C ILE A 32 18.36 -30.57 12.60
N SER A 33 19.12 -29.49 12.75
CA SER A 33 20.44 -29.34 12.13
C SER A 33 21.49 -30.35 12.64
N ALA A 34 21.34 -30.84 13.87
CA ALA A 34 22.21 -31.87 14.41
C ALA A 34 21.76 -33.30 14.04
N VAL A 35 20.46 -33.57 14.06
CA VAL A 35 19.92 -34.92 13.83
C VAL A 35 19.91 -35.30 12.35
N LEU A 36 19.53 -34.38 11.44
CA LEU A 36 19.46 -34.70 10.01
C LEU A 36 20.80 -35.14 9.41
N PRO A 37 21.92 -34.45 9.66
CA PRO A 37 23.23 -34.92 9.18
C PRO A 37 23.74 -36.19 9.90
N SER A 38 23.15 -36.50 11.06
CA SER A 38 23.54 -37.63 11.92
C SER A 38 22.94 -38.98 11.49
N THR A 39 22.20 -39.04 10.37
CA THR A 39 21.66 -40.32 9.86
C THR A 39 22.75 -41.37 9.69
N PHE A 40 23.97 -40.97 9.33
CA PHE A 40 25.13 -41.83 9.24
C PHE A 40 25.54 -42.43 10.58
N LEU A 41 25.41 -41.66 11.69
CA LEU A 41 25.74 -42.14 13.04
C LEU A 41 24.76 -43.21 13.53
N GLY A 42 23.54 -43.24 12.99
CA GLY A 42 22.55 -44.29 13.26
C GLY A 42 22.74 -45.51 12.36
N THR A 43 22.93 -45.31 11.06
CA THR A 43 23.06 -46.39 10.06
C THR A 43 24.35 -47.17 10.20
N LEU A 44 25.45 -46.54 10.57
CA LEU A 44 26.73 -47.21 10.70
C LEU A 44 26.72 -48.27 11.83
N PRO A 45 26.43 -47.95 13.10
CA PRO A 45 26.45 -48.97 14.15
C PRO A 45 25.41 -50.07 13.99
N ILE A 46 24.19 -49.73 13.54
CA ILE A 46 23.12 -50.69 13.29
C ILE A 46 23.50 -51.60 12.12
N GLY A 47 24.00 -51.02 11.01
CA GLY A 47 24.42 -51.77 9.87
C GLY A 47 25.61 -52.70 10.16
N MET A 48 26.59 -52.27 10.96
CA MET A 48 27.70 -53.10 11.42
C MET A 48 27.23 -54.26 12.30
N TYR A 49 26.28 -54.01 13.20
CA TYR A 49 25.67 -55.04 14.04
C TYR A 49 24.96 -56.10 13.19
N LEU A 50 24.16 -55.70 12.22
CA LEU A 50 23.46 -56.62 11.30
C LEU A 50 24.42 -57.39 10.39
N TYR A 51 25.50 -56.76 9.94
CA TYR A 51 26.56 -57.42 9.21
C TYR A 51 27.24 -58.50 10.08
N TRP A 52 27.56 -58.19 11.33
CA TRP A 52 28.23 -59.10 12.24
C TRP A 52 27.35 -60.31 12.62
N THR A 53 26.05 -60.09 12.73
CA THR A 53 25.07 -61.19 12.99
C THR A 53 24.77 -62.02 11.72
N GLY A 54 25.36 -61.69 10.57
CA GLY A 54 25.12 -62.38 9.31
C GLY A 54 23.78 -62.06 8.64
N SER A 55 23.04 -61.04 9.16
CA SER A 55 21.75 -60.68 8.64
C SER A 55 21.79 -59.67 7.47
N LEU A 56 22.96 -59.08 7.20
CA LEU A 56 23.18 -58.10 6.15
C LEU A 56 24.45 -58.43 5.34
N ALA A 57 24.34 -58.46 4.00
CA ALA A 57 25.50 -58.65 3.14
C ALA A 57 26.40 -57.38 3.11
N PRO A 58 27.75 -57.53 2.87
CA PRO A 58 28.65 -56.36 2.85
C PRO A 58 28.24 -55.32 1.81
N GLN A 59 27.73 -55.77 0.64
CA GLN A 59 27.28 -54.88 -0.44
C GLN A 59 26.08 -54.02 -0.01
N ASP A 60 25.15 -54.63 0.71
CA ASP A 60 23.94 -53.96 1.18
C ASP A 60 24.26 -52.93 2.29
N LEU A 61 25.26 -53.24 3.14
CA LEU A 61 25.78 -52.31 4.13
C LEU A 61 26.35 -51.04 3.48
N VAL A 62 27.20 -51.22 2.46
CA VAL A 62 27.80 -50.10 1.72
C VAL A 62 26.70 -49.27 1.03
N MET A 63 25.72 -49.93 0.41
CA MET A 63 24.64 -49.27 -0.26
C MET A 63 23.76 -48.45 0.75
N CYS A 64 23.45 -49.01 1.92
CA CYS A 64 22.72 -48.29 2.98
C CYS A 64 23.47 -47.08 3.48
N LEU A 65 24.79 -47.14 3.61
CA LEU A 65 25.65 -46.03 4.02
C LEU A 65 25.63 -44.89 2.98
N ILE A 66 25.78 -45.24 1.69
CA ILE A 66 25.72 -44.25 0.60
C ILE A 66 24.32 -43.59 0.55
N LEU A 67 23.26 -44.37 0.64
CA LEU A 67 21.89 -43.85 0.63
C LEU A 67 21.62 -42.97 1.84
N SER A 68 22.13 -43.32 3.03
CA SER A 68 21.93 -42.51 4.24
C SER A 68 22.59 -41.10 4.16
N LEU A 69 23.72 -41.01 3.46
CA LEU A 69 24.38 -39.74 3.18
C LEU A 69 23.61 -38.94 2.12
N GLY A 70 23.06 -39.62 1.12
CA GLY A 70 22.33 -39.00 0.01
C GLY A 70 20.99 -38.39 0.40
N ILE A 71 20.33 -38.89 1.45
CA ILE A 71 18.96 -38.42 1.85
C ILE A 71 18.97 -37.09 2.56
N VAL A 72 20.08 -36.68 3.15
CA VAL A 72 20.19 -35.44 3.95
C VAL A 72 19.94 -34.20 3.08
N GLY A 73 20.53 -34.13 1.89
CA GLY A 73 20.36 -33.01 0.97
C GLY A 73 18.89 -32.73 0.60
N PRO A 74 18.17 -33.72 0.05
CA PRO A 74 16.74 -33.57 -0.24
C PRO A 74 15.89 -33.15 0.98
N LEU A 75 16.17 -33.70 2.17
CA LEU A 75 15.44 -33.33 3.39
C LEU A 75 15.69 -31.87 3.81
N MET A 76 16.94 -31.39 3.70
CA MET A 76 17.26 -29.98 3.97
C MET A 76 16.60 -29.06 2.95
N ASN A 77 16.61 -29.41 1.67
CA ASN A 77 15.93 -28.65 0.63
C ASN A 77 14.42 -28.60 0.85
N PHE A 78 13.80 -29.69 1.29
CA PHE A 78 12.37 -29.72 1.60
C PHE A 78 11.98 -28.69 2.67
N THR A 79 12.78 -28.55 3.74
CA THR A 79 12.54 -27.53 4.77
C THR A 79 12.66 -26.11 4.22
N THR A 80 13.58 -25.88 3.29
CA THR A 80 13.70 -24.57 2.60
C THR A 80 12.49 -24.29 1.74
N TYR A 81 12.03 -25.24 0.93
CA TYR A 81 10.85 -25.07 0.08
C TYR A 81 9.57 -24.80 0.87
N VAL A 82 9.39 -25.43 2.05
CA VAL A 82 8.25 -25.14 2.93
C VAL A 82 8.26 -23.67 3.37
N ASN A 83 9.42 -23.12 3.72
CA ASN A 83 9.55 -21.71 4.12
C ASN A 83 9.32 -20.75 2.94
N GLU A 84 9.87 -21.08 1.75
CA GLU A 84 9.66 -20.28 0.54
C GLU A 84 8.18 -20.25 0.11
N THR A 85 7.47 -21.38 0.23
CA THR A 85 6.02 -21.45 -0.06
C THR A 85 5.22 -20.46 0.80
N LYS A 86 5.58 -20.30 2.08
CA LYS A 86 4.94 -19.30 2.93
C LYS A 86 5.18 -17.86 2.48
N THR A 87 6.38 -17.57 2.02
CA THR A 87 6.71 -16.24 1.47
C THR A 87 5.89 -15.94 0.20
N VAL A 88 5.74 -16.95 -0.68
CA VAL A 88 4.90 -16.82 -1.88
C VAL A 88 3.43 -16.64 -1.51
N GLU A 89 2.92 -17.37 -0.51
CA GLU A 89 1.54 -17.24 -0.01
C GLU A 89 1.24 -15.79 0.44
N TYR A 90 2.14 -15.17 1.21
CA TYR A 90 2.00 -13.76 1.61
C TYR A 90 2.04 -12.81 0.42
N ALA A 91 2.99 -13.00 -0.51
CA ALA A 91 3.09 -12.17 -1.70
C ALA A 91 1.83 -12.27 -2.58
N VAL A 92 1.28 -13.47 -2.77
CA VAL A 92 0.03 -13.70 -3.51
C VAL A 92 -1.14 -13.03 -2.79
N HIS A 93 -1.24 -13.16 -1.47
CA HIS A 93 -2.29 -12.51 -0.69
C HIS A 93 -2.25 -10.98 -0.80
N ASP A 94 -1.06 -10.38 -0.74
CA ASP A 94 -0.89 -8.92 -0.88
C ASP A 94 -1.26 -8.45 -2.28
N VAL A 95 -0.89 -9.20 -3.33
CA VAL A 95 -1.30 -8.91 -4.71
C VAL A 95 -2.82 -9.07 -4.89
N ASP A 96 -3.39 -10.15 -4.36
CA ASP A 96 -4.83 -10.40 -4.41
C ASP A 96 -5.63 -9.28 -3.73
N LYS A 97 -5.16 -8.81 -2.57
CA LYS A 97 -5.74 -7.67 -1.87
C LYS A 97 -5.70 -6.37 -2.70
N LEU A 98 -4.62 -6.15 -3.46
CA LEU A 98 -4.51 -5.00 -4.37
C LEU A 98 -5.44 -5.11 -5.57
N LEU A 99 -5.58 -6.32 -6.13
CA LEU A 99 -6.45 -6.57 -7.29
C LEU A 99 -7.94 -6.51 -6.95
N HIS A 100 -8.31 -6.73 -5.68
CA HIS A 100 -9.69 -6.72 -5.20
C HIS A 100 -10.01 -5.48 -4.33
N VAL A 101 -9.27 -4.37 -4.54
CA VAL A 101 -9.67 -3.08 -3.94
C VAL A 101 -11.03 -2.68 -4.49
N GLU A 102 -11.98 -2.42 -3.61
CA GLU A 102 -13.31 -1.95 -4.01
C GLU A 102 -13.19 -0.58 -4.70
N GLU A 103 -13.64 -0.53 -5.94
CA GLU A 103 -13.73 0.73 -6.67
C GLU A 103 -14.88 1.58 -6.12
N LEU A 104 -14.70 2.92 -6.18
CA LEU A 104 -15.80 3.82 -5.83
C LEU A 104 -16.95 3.63 -6.83
N PRO A 105 -18.20 3.50 -6.35
CA PRO A 105 -19.35 3.38 -7.24
C PRO A 105 -19.45 4.58 -8.17
N ASP A 106 -19.50 4.35 -9.48
CA ASP A 106 -19.75 5.40 -10.47
C ASP A 106 -21.10 5.20 -11.12
N THR A 107 -21.94 6.25 -11.06
CA THR A 107 -23.30 6.19 -11.60
C THR A 107 -23.33 6.29 -13.13
N GLY A 108 -22.28 6.84 -13.75
CA GLY A 108 -22.16 7.02 -15.19
C GLY A 108 -23.18 7.97 -15.84
N LYS A 109 -24.08 8.59 -15.05
CA LYS A 109 -25.11 9.50 -15.54
C LYS A 109 -24.88 10.91 -15.03
N PRO A 110 -24.61 11.88 -15.94
CA PRO A 110 -24.46 13.28 -15.56
C PRO A 110 -25.70 13.80 -14.85
N VAL A 111 -25.48 14.65 -13.83
CA VAL A 111 -26.52 15.29 -13.02
C VAL A 111 -26.43 16.79 -13.23
N ASP A 112 -27.57 17.46 -13.32
CA ASP A 112 -27.60 18.92 -13.44
C ASP A 112 -27.33 19.56 -12.07
N VAL A 113 -26.29 20.41 -12.02
CA VAL A 113 -25.83 21.10 -10.81
C VAL A 113 -26.03 22.61 -11.02
N GLN A 114 -27.01 23.18 -10.33
CA GLN A 114 -27.39 24.58 -10.51
C GLN A 114 -26.49 25.59 -9.78
N SER A 115 -25.81 25.15 -8.74
CA SER A 115 -24.90 25.94 -7.89
C SER A 115 -23.67 25.12 -7.55
N LYS A 116 -22.56 25.77 -7.20
CA LYS A 116 -21.33 25.11 -6.73
C LYS A 116 -21.14 25.25 -5.22
N ASP A 117 -22.17 25.57 -4.47
CA ASP A 117 -22.14 25.54 -2.99
C ASP A 117 -21.84 24.12 -2.52
N ILE A 118 -20.91 23.98 -1.59
CA ILE A 118 -20.56 22.68 -1.02
C ILE A 118 -21.10 22.61 0.41
N GLN A 119 -21.78 21.53 0.72
CA GLN A 119 -22.29 21.29 2.07
C GLN A 119 -21.89 19.90 2.57
N LEU A 120 -21.34 19.85 3.77
CA LEU A 120 -21.16 18.63 4.54
C LEU A 120 -22.28 18.55 5.57
N GLN A 121 -23.03 17.47 5.58
CA GLN A 121 -24.19 17.27 6.46
C GLN A 121 -23.98 16.03 7.30
N ASP A 122 -23.70 16.21 8.59
CA ASP A 122 -23.48 15.17 9.59
C ASP A 122 -22.41 14.16 9.20
N VAL A 123 -21.31 14.63 8.60
CA VAL A 123 -20.27 13.77 8.02
C VAL A 123 -19.40 13.16 9.09
N SER A 124 -19.36 11.82 9.10
CA SER A 124 -18.41 11.03 9.89
C SER A 124 -17.56 10.17 8.98
N PHE A 125 -16.25 10.04 9.29
CA PHE A 125 -15.32 9.32 8.45
C PHE A 125 -14.16 8.67 9.21
N SER A 126 -13.81 7.46 8.78
CA SER A 126 -12.65 6.70 9.19
C SER A 126 -12.01 6.05 7.95
N TYR A 127 -10.68 6.11 7.80
CA TYR A 127 -9.95 5.44 6.71
C TYR A 127 -9.98 3.92 6.85
N ASP A 128 -10.02 3.44 8.09
CA ASP A 128 -10.07 2.02 8.42
C ASP A 128 -11.25 1.80 9.37
N LYS A 129 -12.27 1.12 8.85
CA LYS A 129 -13.51 0.83 9.58
C LYS A 129 -13.27 -0.14 10.76
N GLU A 130 -12.24 -1.01 10.63
CA GLU A 130 -11.95 -2.03 11.64
C GLU A 130 -11.16 -1.46 12.83
N SER A 131 -10.36 -0.43 12.61
CA SER A 131 -9.53 0.18 13.67
C SER A 131 -10.31 0.97 14.71
N GLY A 132 -11.58 1.30 14.44
CA GLY A 132 -12.45 2.14 15.30
C GLY A 132 -11.95 3.58 15.47
N LYS A 133 -10.87 3.98 14.76
CA LYS A 133 -10.32 5.33 14.86
C LYS A 133 -11.03 6.30 13.91
N GLN A 134 -11.99 7.01 14.43
CA GLN A 134 -12.71 8.04 13.70
C GLN A 134 -11.82 9.28 13.48
N VAL A 135 -11.78 9.77 12.23
CA VAL A 135 -11.01 10.97 11.83
C VAL A 135 -11.88 12.20 11.81
N LEU A 136 -13.14 12.06 11.36
CA LEU A 136 -14.17 13.07 11.37
C LEU A 136 -15.40 12.53 12.09
N SER A 137 -16.04 13.37 12.92
CA SER A 137 -17.23 12.99 13.69
C SER A 137 -18.28 14.10 13.59
N HIS A 138 -19.42 13.80 12.98
CA HIS A 138 -20.59 14.68 12.89
C HIS A 138 -20.27 16.09 12.37
N ILE A 139 -19.47 16.20 11.31
CA ILE A 139 -19.04 17.46 10.73
C ILE A 139 -20.16 18.08 9.90
N ASN A 140 -20.48 19.32 10.22
CA ASN A 140 -21.37 20.17 9.45
C ASN A 140 -20.60 21.38 8.98
N LEU A 141 -20.55 21.62 7.66
CA LEU A 141 -19.82 22.73 7.05
C LEU A 141 -20.51 23.17 5.78
N GLU A 142 -20.54 24.49 5.57
CA GLU A 142 -21.01 25.12 4.35
C GLU A 142 -19.89 25.94 3.72
N ILE A 143 -19.63 25.75 2.42
CA ILE A 143 -18.67 26.48 1.60
C ILE A 143 -19.47 27.12 0.46
N PRO A 144 -19.80 28.43 0.58
CA PRO A 144 -20.60 29.11 -0.43
C PRO A 144 -19.82 29.29 -1.75
N GLU A 145 -20.52 29.22 -2.86
CA GLU A 145 -19.97 29.51 -4.19
C GLU A 145 -19.35 30.90 -4.25
N GLY A 146 -18.23 31.03 -4.95
CA GLY A 146 -17.55 32.30 -5.16
C GLY A 146 -16.93 32.92 -3.90
N LYS A 147 -16.85 32.17 -2.80
CA LYS A 147 -16.20 32.61 -1.56
C LYS A 147 -14.92 31.89 -1.29
N PHE A 148 -13.99 32.55 -0.62
CA PHE A 148 -12.79 31.94 -0.09
C PHE A 148 -13.07 31.40 1.32
N THR A 149 -12.90 30.09 1.51
CA THR A 149 -13.12 29.44 2.81
C THR A 149 -11.79 28.82 3.29
N ALA A 150 -11.37 29.15 4.50
CA ALA A 150 -10.16 28.60 5.11
C ALA A 150 -10.49 27.62 6.23
N LEU A 151 -9.95 26.39 6.15
CA LEU A 151 -10.03 25.41 7.23
C LEU A 151 -8.82 25.58 8.15
N VAL A 152 -9.04 26.01 9.39
CA VAL A 152 -7.98 26.23 10.39
C VAL A 152 -8.11 25.26 11.56
N GLY A 153 -6.97 24.90 12.15
CA GLY A 153 -6.92 23.97 13.28
C GLY A 153 -5.59 23.24 13.41
N PRO A 154 -5.42 22.43 14.47
CA PRO A 154 -4.17 21.72 14.73
C PRO A 154 -3.84 20.69 13.63
N SER A 155 -2.56 20.27 13.57
CA SER A 155 -2.15 19.17 12.70
C SER A 155 -2.87 17.88 13.13
N GLY A 156 -3.36 17.12 12.16
CA GLY A 156 -4.17 15.92 12.42
C GLY A 156 -5.66 16.17 12.71
N GLY A 157 -6.13 17.43 12.68
CA GLY A 157 -7.54 17.79 12.92
C GLY A 157 -8.50 17.51 11.75
N GLY A 158 -8.14 16.69 10.77
CA GLY A 158 -9.03 16.25 9.69
C GLY A 158 -9.19 17.22 8.51
N LYS A 159 -8.48 18.37 8.48
CA LYS A 159 -8.60 19.38 7.41
C LYS A 159 -8.35 18.82 6.00
N SER A 160 -7.25 18.13 5.83
CA SER A 160 -6.92 17.49 4.55
C SER A 160 -7.86 16.33 4.22
N THR A 161 -8.44 15.68 5.22
CA THR A 161 -9.46 14.64 5.04
C THR A 161 -10.73 15.24 4.48
N ILE A 162 -11.21 16.39 5.02
CA ILE A 162 -12.37 17.10 4.49
C ILE A 162 -12.16 17.44 3.00
N ALA A 163 -11.02 18.03 2.65
CA ALA A 163 -10.71 18.38 1.26
C ALA A 163 -10.71 17.16 0.33
N ARG A 164 -10.11 16.04 0.77
CA ARG A 164 -10.09 14.78 0.01
C ARG A 164 -11.48 14.15 -0.13
N LEU A 165 -12.34 14.26 0.86
CA LEU A 165 -13.72 13.79 0.80
C LEU A 165 -14.58 14.64 -0.14
N ILE A 166 -14.35 15.95 -0.22
CA ILE A 166 -15.02 16.84 -1.19
C ILE A 166 -14.61 16.43 -2.62
N ALA A 167 -13.32 16.10 -2.84
CA ALA A 167 -12.84 15.58 -4.12
C ALA A 167 -13.21 14.08 -4.35
N ARG A 168 -13.96 13.48 -3.42
CA ARG A 168 -14.42 12.09 -3.48
C ARG A 168 -13.31 11.07 -3.71
N PHE A 169 -12.14 11.22 -3.05
CA PHE A 169 -11.14 10.17 -3.00
C PHE A 169 -11.59 8.98 -2.16
N TRP A 170 -12.56 9.18 -1.28
CA TRP A 170 -13.31 8.18 -0.51
C TRP A 170 -14.74 8.65 -0.33
N ASP A 171 -15.66 7.71 -0.22
CA ASP A 171 -17.03 8.00 0.22
C ASP A 171 -17.08 8.10 1.75
N VAL A 172 -17.96 8.95 2.28
CA VAL A 172 -18.15 9.12 3.72
C VAL A 172 -18.79 7.87 4.34
N ASN A 173 -18.46 7.58 5.60
CA ASN A 173 -19.07 6.45 6.31
C ASN A 173 -20.53 6.79 6.71
N ASP A 174 -20.75 7.99 7.24
CA ASP A 174 -22.05 8.49 7.62
C ASP A 174 -22.22 9.94 7.15
N GLY A 175 -23.46 10.34 6.96
CA GLY A 175 -23.80 11.66 6.42
C GLY A 175 -23.68 11.74 4.90
N LYS A 176 -23.56 12.96 4.39
CA LYS A 176 -23.41 13.22 2.95
C LYS A 176 -22.66 14.52 2.69
N ILE A 177 -22.06 14.60 1.51
CA ILE A 177 -21.46 15.81 0.93
C ILE A 177 -22.25 16.14 -0.32
N THR A 178 -22.67 17.39 -0.46
CA THR A 178 -23.42 17.86 -1.62
C THR A 178 -22.73 19.02 -2.30
N ILE A 179 -22.86 19.11 -3.62
CA ILE A 179 -22.50 20.28 -4.44
C ILE A 179 -23.77 20.73 -5.14
N GLY A 180 -24.18 22.02 -4.92
CA GLY A 180 -25.44 22.53 -5.43
C GLY A 180 -26.66 21.74 -5.00
N GLY A 181 -26.63 21.17 -3.80
CA GLY A 181 -27.71 20.32 -3.24
C GLY A 181 -27.67 18.84 -3.73
N VAL A 182 -26.82 18.47 -4.71
CA VAL A 182 -26.71 17.12 -5.23
C VAL A 182 -25.63 16.36 -4.47
N ASP A 183 -25.94 15.15 -3.99
CA ASP A 183 -24.96 14.29 -3.32
C ASP A 183 -23.85 13.87 -4.31
N ILE A 184 -22.59 14.10 -3.94
CA ILE A 184 -21.43 13.80 -4.80
C ILE A 184 -21.35 12.32 -5.16
N ARG A 185 -21.93 11.41 -4.37
CA ARG A 185 -22.01 9.97 -4.67
C ARG A 185 -22.93 9.65 -5.85
N SER A 186 -23.86 10.54 -6.15
CA SER A 186 -24.75 10.42 -7.31
C SER A 186 -24.20 11.04 -8.59
N MET A 187 -23.06 11.74 -8.52
CA MET A 187 -22.37 12.30 -9.68
C MET A 187 -21.37 11.32 -10.25
N PRO A 188 -21.21 11.24 -11.59
CA PRO A 188 -20.08 10.59 -12.20
C PRO A 188 -18.75 11.19 -11.71
N LEU A 189 -17.71 10.35 -11.52
CA LEU A 189 -16.39 10.82 -11.09
C LEU A 189 -15.78 11.84 -12.07
N ALA A 190 -15.98 11.63 -13.37
CA ALA A 190 -15.54 12.57 -14.40
C ALA A 190 -16.21 13.94 -14.24
N GLN A 191 -17.54 13.99 -14.04
CA GLN A 191 -18.25 15.25 -13.82
C GLN A 191 -17.78 15.95 -12.53
N LEU A 192 -17.53 15.21 -11.47
CA LEU A 192 -17.00 15.78 -10.24
C LEU A 192 -15.60 16.37 -10.43
N ALA A 193 -14.74 15.69 -11.21
CA ALA A 193 -13.41 16.18 -11.54
C ALA A 193 -13.43 17.47 -12.38
N ASP A 194 -14.45 17.66 -13.21
CA ASP A 194 -14.66 18.92 -13.95
C ASP A 194 -15.08 20.10 -13.03
N ILE A 195 -15.67 19.79 -11.88
CA ILE A 195 -16.15 20.79 -10.92
C ILE A 195 -15.11 21.09 -9.84
N VAL A 196 -14.36 20.07 -9.37
CA VAL A 196 -13.46 20.16 -8.22
C VAL A 196 -12.01 19.91 -8.66
N SER A 197 -11.19 20.95 -8.58
CA SER A 197 -9.74 20.83 -8.74
C SER A 197 -9.05 20.70 -7.39
N PHE A 198 -8.08 19.78 -7.26
CA PHE A 198 -7.40 19.50 -6.01
C PHE A 198 -5.89 19.72 -6.14
N VAL A 199 -5.32 20.61 -5.32
CA VAL A 199 -3.88 20.89 -5.27
C VAL A 199 -3.30 20.34 -3.97
N THR A 200 -2.31 19.46 -4.07
CA THR A 200 -1.62 18.83 -2.92
C THR A 200 -0.35 19.58 -2.55
N GLN A 201 0.21 19.27 -1.38
CA GLN A 201 1.55 19.74 -1.00
C GLN A 201 2.65 19.01 -1.77
N ASP A 202 2.45 17.73 -2.04
CA ASP A 202 3.37 16.88 -2.80
C ASP A 202 2.97 16.95 -4.28
N ASN A 203 3.62 17.85 -5.01
CA ASN A 203 3.39 18.03 -6.44
C ASN A 203 4.32 17.10 -7.23
N PHE A 204 3.77 16.44 -8.24
CA PHE A 204 4.50 15.58 -9.15
C PHE A 204 4.37 16.12 -10.59
N LEU A 205 5.46 16.14 -11.32
CA LEU A 205 5.47 16.41 -12.75
C LEU A 205 5.88 15.15 -13.50
N PHE A 206 5.17 14.85 -14.56
CA PHE A 206 5.54 13.77 -15.47
C PHE A 206 6.77 14.16 -16.28
N ASN A 207 7.53 13.18 -16.73
CA ASN A 207 8.71 13.39 -17.58
C ASN A 207 8.30 13.74 -19.02
N CYS A 208 7.66 14.88 -19.17
CA CYS A 208 7.27 15.52 -20.43
C CYS A 208 7.38 17.04 -20.25
N SER A 209 7.15 17.82 -21.30
CA SER A 209 7.26 19.27 -21.21
C SER A 209 6.26 19.88 -20.21
N ILE A 210 6.56 21.09 -19.73
CA ILE A 210 5.65 21.86 -18.86
C ILE A 210 4.29 22.04 -19.53
N LYS A 211 4.30 22.33 -20.84
CA LYS A 211 3.09 22.45 -21.65
C LYS A 211 2.22 21.18 -21.54
N GLU A 212 2.82 20.02 -21.73
CA GLU A 212 2.11 18.76 -21.65
C GLU A 212 1.66 18.42 -20.21
N ASN A 213 2.44 18.78 -19.21
CA ASN A 213 2.02 18.63 -17.81
C ASN A 213 0.80 19.50 -17.50
N ILE A 214 0.69 20.72 -18.05
CA ILE A 214 -0.49 21.58 -17.88
C ILE A 214 -1.68 21.00 -18.66
N ARG A 215 -1.44 20.48 -19.89
CA ARG A 215 -2.47 19.89 -20.74
C ARG A 215 -3.10 18.63 -20.15
N LEU A 216 -2.45 17.96 -19.16
CA LEU A 216 -3.07 16.81 -18.46
C LEU A 216 -4.43 17.15 -17.84
N GLY A 217 -4.67 18.41 -17.47
CA GLY A 217 -5.97 18.84 -16.94
C GLY A 217 -7.10 18.85 -17.99
N ASN A 218 -6.75 19.03 -19.26
CA ASN A 218 -7.66 18.92 -20.41
C ASN A 218 -6.82 18.49 -21.64
N PRO A 219 -6.81 17.18 -21.99
CA PRO A 219 -6.00 16.66 -23.08
C PRO A 219 -6.29 17.27 -24.45
N ASP A 220 -7.51 17.78 -24.65
CA ASP A 220 -7.94 18.40 -25.90
C ASP A 220 -7.67 19.92 -25.95
N ALA A 221 -7.05 20.49 -24.92
CA ALA A 221 -6.76 21.92 -24.86
C ALA A 221 -5.74 22.36 -25.91
N THR A 222 -6.02 23.48 -26.56
CA THR A 222 -5.09 24.13 -27.51
C THR A 222 -3.90 24.74 -26.76
N ASP A 223 -2.83 25.06 -27.47
CA ASP A 223 -1.65 25.71 -26.86
C ASP A 223 -2.03 27.07 -26.25
N GLU A 224 -2.93 27.83 -26.88
CA GLU A 224 -3.45 29.11 -26.39
C GLU A 224 -4.17 28.97 -25.07
N GLU A 225 -4.99 27.92 -24.92
CA GLU A 225 -5.71 27.61 -23.68
C GLU A 225 -4.73 27.21 -22.56
N VAL A 226 -3.70 26.43 -22.87
CA VAL A 226 -2.63 26.08 -21.93
C VAL A 226 -1.90 27.32 -21.44
N TYR A 227 -1.52 28.25 -22.35
CA TYR A 227 -0.86 29.49 -21.98
C TYR A 227 -1.78 30.42 -21.17
N ALA A 228 -3.06 30.47 -21.50
CA ALA A 228 -4.05 31.22 -20.74
C ALA A 228 -4.21 30.67 -19.31
N ALA A 229 -4.26 29.35 -19.16
CA ALA A 229 -4.32 28.69 -17.86
C ALA A 229 -3.06 28.95 -17.02
N ALA A 230 -1.87 28.84 -17.62
CA ALA A 230 -0.62 29.13 -16.94
C ALA A 230 -0.56 30.60 -16.47
N LYS A 231 -1.03 31.52 -17.29
CA LYS A 231 -1.10 32.95 -16.94
C LYS A 231 -2.09 33.20 -15.82
N ALA A 232 -3.26 32.58 -15.86
CA ALA A 232 -4.25 32.68 -14.79
C ALA A 232 -3.73 32.11 -13.46
N ALA A 233 -2.92 31.06 -13.52
CA ALA A 233 -2.25 30.46 -12.34
C ALA A 233 -0.97 31.19 -11.92
N CYS A 234 -0.61 32.34 -12.54
CA CYS A 234 0.58 33.12 -12.25
C CYS A 234 1.91 32.35 -12.44
N CYS A 235 1.93 31.29 -13.25
CA CYS A 235 3.15 30.52 -13.52
C CYS A 235 3.83 30.88 -14.85
N ASP A 236 3.19 31.60 -15.74
CA ASP A 236 3.73 32.02 -17.03
C ASP A 236 5.07 32.77 -16.92
N GLU A 237 5.20 33.71 -15.98
CA GLU A 237 6.41 34.52 -15.83
C GLU A 237 7.66 33.70 -15.48
N PHE A 238 7.54 32.65 -14.67
CA PHE A 238 8.69 31.82 -14.36
C PHE A 238 8.96 30.79 -15.46
N ILE A 239 7.92 30.28 -16.14
CA ILE A 239 8.09 29.36 -17.26
C ILE A 239 8.87 30.03 -18.38
N GLN A 240 8.54 31.27 -18.72
CA GLN A 240 9.26 32.02 -19.78
C GLN A 240 10.72 32.31 -19.46
N LYS A 241 11.14 32.21 -18.19
CA LYS A 241 12.54 32.38 -17.78
C LYS A 241 13.38 31.10 -17.92
N LEU A 242 12.76 29.97 -18.22
CA LEU A 242 13.45 28.71 -18.46
C LEU A 242 14.05 28.68 -19.87
N ASP A 243 15.15 27.93 -20.05
CA ASP A 243 15.89 27.88 -21.31
C ASP A 243 15.03 27.50 -22.52
N ASN A 244 14.07 26.58 -22.34
CA ASN A 244 13.15 26.16 -23.38
C ASN A 244 11.70 26.61 -23.12
N GLY A 245 11.45 27.47 -22.12
CA GLY A 245 10.11 27.94 -21.78
C GLY A 245 9.14 26.79 -21.48
N TYR A 246 8.01 26.77 -22.19
CA TYR A 246 6.97 25.73 -22.05
C TYR A 246 7.39 24.35 -22.55
N ASP A 247 8.43 24.27 -23.36
CA ASP A 247 8.96 22.99 -23.88
C ASP A 247 10.10 22.41 -23.02
N THR A 248 10.32 22.99 -21.83
CA THR A 248 11.28 22.49 -20.81
C THR A 248 10.82 21.16 -20.24
#